data_01abd3dd2e90e26229a954fd07a5caf7
#
_entry.id   01abd3dd2e90e26229a954fd07a5caf7
#
_cell.length_a   1.000
_cell.length_b   1.000
_cell.length_c   1.000
_cell.angle_alpha   90.00
_cell.angle_beta   90.00
_cell.angle_gamma   90.00
#
_symmetry.space_group_name_H-M   'P 1'
#
loop_
_entity.id
_entity.type
_entity.pdbx_description
1 polymer ?
#
loop_
_entity_poly.entity_id
_entity_poly.type
_entity_poly.pdbx_seq_one_letter_code
_entity_poly.pdbx_strand_id
1 'polypeptide(L)'
;GNYASLSGNTMFWQVRLNHHATGAGRSMTAYKYSAHRTDPVVGTTDQRTMSGMWCDPIVGRPEWQFLGGGSAYGLYSRFGQATPRASGGFTVYRDDHWLLAGTGLRYGDQLGASLGAVGYETVGVRLGLDEYGLPVAMQADAAPQTEVVAFAPASNLAEGEYPASVAASADQCDLEFVAERLYGDTSADSLKRVRHGNAVMLTCRPAGESGGTVATIGSTDWVYALDDPAVSRVTTNVIDRLNREPLR
;
A
#
# COMPACT_ATOMS: atom_id res chain seq x y z
N GLY A 1 -13.10 -11.66 -10.94
CA GLY A 1 -11.83 -12.39 -10.76
C GLY A 1 -11.15 -11.99 -9.47
N ASN A 2 -10.14 -12.75 -9.08
CA ASN A 2 -9.32 -12.52 -7.89
C ASN A 2 -8.09 -11.66 -8.22
N TYR A 3 -7.49 -11.06 -7.20
CA TYR A 3 -6.30 -10.24 -7.34
C TYR A 3 -5.29 -10.51 -6.21
N ALA A 4 -4.02 -10.61 -6.54
CA ALA A 4 -2.92 -10.69 -5.57
C ALA A 4 -1.96 -9.51 -5.77
N SER A 5 -1.68 -8.78 -4.71
CA SER A 5 -0.58 -7.81 -4.63
C SER A 5 0.48 -8.36 -3.69
N LEU A 6 1.65 -8.70 -4.24
CA LEU A 6 2.81 -9.20 -3.49
C LEU A 6 3.92 -8.14 -3.49
N SER A 7 3.55 -6.89 -3.25
CA SER A 7 4.45 -5.74 -3.31
C SER A 7 3.89 -4.55 -2.51
N GLY A 8 4.75 -3.63 -2.13
CA GLY A 8 4.40 -2.29 -1.68
C GLY A 8 4.16 -1.32 -2.82
N ASN A 9 3.78 -0.07 -2.51
CA ASN A 9 3.55 1.03 -3.45
C ASN A 9 2.64 0.68 -4.65
N THR A 10 1.74 -0.27 -4.42
CA THR A 10 0.80 -0.74 -5.44
C THR A 10 -0.30 0.29 -5.62
N MET A 11 -0.59 0.66 -6.87
CA MET A 11 -1.62 1.66 -7.22
C MET A 11 -1.40 3.03 -6.56
N PHE A 12 -0.15 3.49 -6.43
CA PHE A 12 0.10 4.82 -5.86
C PHE A 12 -0.32 5.94 -6.83
N TRP A 13 0.06 5.80 -8.11
CA TRP A 13 -0.21 6.80 -9.14
C TRP A 13 -1.37 6.42 -10.05
N GLN A 14 -2.36 7.32 -10.19
CA GLN A 14 -3.31 7.26 -11.29
C GLN A 14 -2.61 7.63 -12.58
N VAL A 15 -2.88 6.89 -13.65
CA VAL A 15 -2.41 7.19 -15.00
C VAL A 15 -3.60 7.41 -15.92
N ARG A 16 -3.43 8.26 -16.92
CA ARG A 16 -4.44 8.50 -17.95
C ARG A 16 -4.02 7.87 -19.26
N LEU A 17 -4.84 6.98 -19.79
CA LEU A 17 -4.64 6.40 -21.12
C LEU A 17 -5.24 7.35 -22.16
N ASN A 18 -4.42 7.77 -23.11
CA ASN A 18 -4.88 8.64 -24.18
C ASN A 18 -5.44 7.81 -25.33
N HIS A 19 -6.67 8.14 -25.73
CA HIS A 19 -7.31 7.57 -26.90
C HIS A 19 -6.90 8.36 -28.14
N HIS A 20 -6.35 7.68 -29.13
CA HIS A 20 -6.11 8.25 -30.46
C HIS A 20 -7.19 7.79 -31.43
N ALA A 21 -7.47 8.60 -32.46
CA ALA A 21 -8.49 8.30 -33.47
C ALA A 21 -8.32 6.95 -34.18
N THR A 22 -7.14 6.33 -34.10
CA THR A 22 -6.79 5.05 -34.75
C THR A 22 -6.79 3.85 -33.81
N GLY A 23 -7.28 3.98 -32.56
CA GLY A 23 -7.36 2.87 -31.57
C GLY A 23 -7.06 3.28 -30.15
N ALA A 24 -7.45 2.44 -29.20
CA ALA A 24 -7.32 2.69 -27.77
C ALA A 24 -5.86 2.69 -27.29
N GLY A 25 -5.51 3.66 -26.42
CA GLY A 25 -4.49 3.51 -25.41
C GLY A 25 -3.04 3.35 -25.87
N ARG A 26 -2.59 4.05 -26.93
CA ARG A 26 -1.19 3.96 -27.34
C ARG A 26 -0.22 4.82 -26.54
N SER A 27 -0.70 5.73 -25.72
CA SER A 27 0.14 6.52 -24.83
C SER A 27 -0.49 6.66 -23.46
N MET A 28 0.37 6.81 -22.46
CA MET A 28 0.01 6.96 -21.06
C MET A 28 0.58 8.27 -20.55
N THR A 29 -0.24 9.05 -19.85
CA THR A 29 0.16 10.29 -19.21
C THR A 29 0.26 10.11 -17.69
N ALA A 30 1.35 10.58 -17.11
CA ALA A 30 1.58 10.57 -15.67
C ALA A 30 2.37 11.83 -15.25
N TYR A 31 1.69 12.80 -14.65
CA TYR A 31 2.32 14.02 -14.10
C TYR A 31 2.85 13.80 -12.68
N LYS A 32 2.36 12.77 -11.97
CA LYS A 32 2.81 12.37 -10.63
C LYS A 32 2.81 13.53 -9.62
N TYR A 33 3.98 13.86 -9.07
CA TYR A 33 4.15 14.91 -8.04
C TYR A 33 3.66 16.29 -8.49
N SER A 34 3.76 16.62 -9.77
CA SER A 34 3.34 17.91 -10.29
C SER A 34 1.87 17.94 -10.75
N ALA A 35 1.17 16.81 -10.73
CA ALA A 35 -0.17 16.66 -11.32
C ALA A 35 -1.15 17.74 -10.87
N HIS A 36 -1.21 18.03 -9.57
CA HIS A 36 -2.14 19.02 -9.02
C HIS A 36 -1.91 20.47 -9.50
N ARG A 37 -0.74 20.75 -10.09
CA ARG A 37 -0.38 22.08 -10.63
C ARG A 37 -0.29 22.12 -12.14
N THR A 38 0.08 21.00 -12.78
CA THR A 38 0.47 21.01 -14.20
C THR A 38 -0.38 20.09 -15.08
N ASP A 39 -1.17 19.18 -14.50
CA ASP A 39 -2.06 18.35 -15.31
C ASP A 39 -3.22 19.20 -15.86
N PRO A 40 -3.40 19.29 -17.20
CA PRO A 40 -4.39 20.17 -17.83
C PRO A 40 -5.84 19.89 -17.42
N VAL A 41 -6.15 18.74 -16.82
CA VAL A 41 -7.51 18.41 -16.39
C VAL A 41 -7.87 19.03 -15.04
N VAL A 42 -6.91 19.55 -14.29
CA VAL A 42 -7.16 20.18 -12.98
C VAL A 42 -8.00 21.44 -13.19
N GLY A 43 -9.05 21.59 -12.37
CA GLY A 43 -10.02 22.68 -12.47
C GLY A 43 -11.08 22.53 -13.56
N THR A 44 -11.07 21.41 -14.30
CA THR A 44 -12.10 21.06 -15.30
C THR A 44 -13.10 20.05 -14.74
N THR A 45 -14.14 19.72 -15.53
CA THR A 45 -15.09 18.62 -15.21
C THR A 45 -14.41 17.26 -15.11
N ASP A 46 -13.25 17.09 -15.75
CA ASP A 46 -12.50 15.84 -15.82
C ASP A 46 -11.38 15.74 -14.78
N GLN A 47 -11.32 16.66 -13.82
CA GLN A 47 -10.23 16.73 -12.82
C GLN A 47 -10.01 15.42 -12.03
N ARG A 48 -11.04 14.58 -11.88
CA ARG A 48 -10.91 13.25 -11.26
C ARG A 48 -10.03 12.29 -12.06
N THR A 49 -9.70 12.62 -13.30
CA THR A 49 -8.74 11.88 -14.13
C THR A 49 -7.31 12.41 -14.01
N MET A 50 -7.05 13.36 -13.09
CA MET A 50 -5.72 13.88 -12.80
C MET A 50 -4.76 12.72 -12.50
N SER A 51 -3.58 12.74 -13.13
CA SER A 51 -2.59 11.66 -12.98
C SER A 51 -1.66 11.86 -11.77
N GLY A 52 -2.29 12.06 -10.61
CA GLY A 52 -1.70 12.15 -9.27
C GLY A 52 -1.88 10.85 -8.47
N MET A 53 -1.82 10.95 -7.13
CA MET A 53 -2.11 9.81 -6.26
C MET A 53 -3.58 9.39 -6.39
N TRP A 54 -3.86 8.09 -6.33
CA TRP A 54 -5.23 7.59 -6.30
C TRP A 54 -6.03 8.13 -5.12
N CYS A 55 -5.39 8.27 -3.94
CA CYS A 55 -6.01 8.80 -2.72
C CYS A 55 -6.04 10.34 -2.66
N ASP A 56 -5.52 11.06 -3.68
CA ASP A 56 -5.65 12.52 -3.74
C ASP A 56 -7.13 12.92 -3.71
N PRO A 57 -7.53 13.91 -2.87
CA PRO A 57 -8.93 14.35 -2.78
C PRO A 57 -9.54 14.80 -4.12
N ILE A 58 -8.73 15.31 -5.07
CA ILE A 58 -9.20 15.67 -6.43
C ILE A 58 -9.58 14.40 -7.21
N VAL A 59 -8.78 13.36 -7.11
CA VAL A 59 -9.03 12.06 -7.76
C VAL A 59 -10.21 11.35 -7.09
N GLY A 60 -10.19 11.27 -5.76
CA GLY A 60 -11.28 10.75 -4.94
C GLY A 60 -11.59 9.26 -5.20
N ARG A 61 -10.57 8.46 -5.49
CA ARG A 61 -10.65 7.00 -5.72
C ARG A 61 -9.50 6.30 -5.00
N PRO A 62 -9.48 6.33 -3.66
CA PRO A 62 -8.34 5.78 -2.94
C PRO A 62 -8.17 4.28 -3.16
N GLU A 63 -6.94 3.86 -3.30
CA GLU A 63 -6.57 2.47 -3.57
C GLU A 63 -7.04 1.49 -2.51
N TRP A 64 -7.26 1.92 -1.27
CA TRP A 64 -7.78 1.06 -0.20
C TRP A 64 -9.22 0.59 -0.41
N GLN A 65 -10.00 1.24 -1.29
CA GLN A 65 -11.31 0.74 -1.71
C GLN A 65 -11.22 -0.54 -2.54
N PHE A 66 -10.05 -0.83 -3.11
CA PHE A 66 -9.78 -2.04 -3.88
C PHE A 66 -8.78 -2.96 -3.20
N LEU A 67 -7.65 -2.44 -2.73
CA LEU A 67 -6.57 -3.24 -2.13
C LEU A 67 -6.79 -3.54 -0.64
N GLY A 68 -7.75 -2.88 0.01
CA GLY A 68 -7.94 -2.92 1.47
C GLY A 68 -6.97 -2.01 2.24
N GLY A 69 -5.87 -1.61 1.63
CA GLY A 69 -4.87 -0.70 2.18
C GLY A 69 -4.31 0.23 1.11
N GLY A 70 -3.52 1.22 1.52
CA GLY A 70 -2.96 2.20 0.61
C GLY A 70 -1.58 2.71 1.05
N SER A 71 -0.82 3.22 0.09
CA SER A 71 0.55 3.69 0.34
C SER A 71 0.60 4.92 1.24
N ALA A 72 -0.46 5.73 1.28
CA ALA A 72 -0.54 6.89 2.18
C ALA A 72 -0.48 6.53 3.67
N TYR A 73 -0.84 5.30 4.04
CA TYR A 73 -0.74 4.76 5.41
C TYR A 73 0.46 3.81 5.57
N GLY A 74 1.25 3.63 4.52
CA GLY A 74 2.43 2.79 4.47
C GLY A 74 3.72 3.59 4.48
N LEU A 75 4.70 3.03 3.81
CA LEU A 75 5.95 3.71 3.46
C LEU A 75 5.97 4.03 1.98
N TYR A 76 6.56 5.15 1.66
CA TYR A 76 6.81 5.58 0.29
C TYR A 76 8.17 6.26 0.22
N SER A 77 8.96 5.93 -0.80
CA SER A 77 10.30 6.46 -0.94
C SER A 77 10.64 6.71 -2.40
N ARG A 78 11.14 7.91 -2.67
CA ARG A 78 11.62 8.29 -4.00
C ARG A 78 13.00 7.70 -4.31
N PHE A 79 13.80 7.43 -3.28
CA PHE A 79 15.23 7.18 -3.41
C PHE A 79 15.65 5.74 -3.09
N GLY A 80 14.73 4.80 -3.04
CA GLY A 80 15.06 3.39 -2.84
C GLY A 80 15.64 3.09 -1.46
N GLN A 81 15.14 3.76 -0.43
CA GLN A 81 15.63 3.56 0.93
C GLN A 81 14.62 2.85 1.79
N ALA A 82 15.00 1.67 2.25
CA ALA A 82 14.27 1.01 3.31
C ALA A 82 14.23 1.93 4.54
N THR A 83 13.11 1.97 5.22
CA THR A 83 13.05 2.66 6.49
C THR A 83 13.87 1.90 7.53
N PRO A 84 14.81 2.55 8.21
CA PRO A 84 15.59 1.89 9.26
C PRO A 84 14.77 1.58 10.51
N ARG A 85 13.49 1.96 10.54
CA ARG A 85 12.59 1.86 11.69
C ARG A 85 11.47 0.84 11.50
N ALA A 86 11.49 0.05 10.41
CA ALA A 86 10.60 -1.09 10.25
C ALA A 86 11.11 -2.30 11.06
N SER A 87 10.20 -3.16 11.48
CA SER A 87 10.54 -4.39 12.21
C SER A 87 11.22 -5.44 11.32
N GLY A 88 11.25 -5.25 10.02
CA GLY A 88 11.79 -6.20 9.05
C GLY A 88 10.87 -7.37 8.73
N GLY A 89 9.87 -7.65 9.58
CA GLY A 89 8.91 -8.74 9.40
C GLY A 89 7.52 -8.36 9.89
N PHE A 90 6.53 -9.17 9.50
CA PHE A 90 5.14 -9.00 9.91
C PHE A 90 4.87 -9.70 11.23
N THR A 91 4.29 -9.02 12.21
CA THR A 91 3.74 -9.66 13.40
C THR A 91 2.39 -10.29 13.07
N VAL A 92 2.25 -11.58 13.35
CA VAL A 92 1.04 -12.36 13.10
C VAL A 92 -0.02 -12.07 14.16
N TYR A 93 -1.28 -11.81 13.73
CA TYR A 93 -2.43 -11.61 14.61
C TYR A 93 -3.55 -12.61 14.38
N ARG A 94 -3.75 -13.09 13.13
CA ARG A 94 -4.79 -14.07 12.79
C ARG A 94 -4.12 -15.33 12.28
N ASP A 95 -3.60 -16.15 13.19
CA ASP A 95 -2.80 -17.34 12.87
C ASP A 95 -3.62 -18.49 12.27
N ASP A 96 -4.94 -18.46 12.41
CA ASP A 96 -5.88 -19.39 11.79
C ASP A 96 -6.30 -18.99 10.35
N HIS A 97 -5.89 -17.81 9.89
CA HIS A 97 -6.25 -17.32 8.56
C HIS A 97 -5.59 -18.18 7.47
N TRP A 98 -6.30 -18.39 6.36
CA TRP A 98 -5.85 -19.24 5.25
C TRP A 98 -4.51 -18.83 4.62
N LEU A 99 -4.16 -17.54 4.65
CA LEU A 99 -2.84 -17.05 4.21
C LEU A 99 -1.68 -17.74 4.93
N LEU A 100 -1.87 -18.07 6.20
CA LEU A 100 -0.83 -18.64 7.07
C LEU A 100 -0.93 -20.18 7.18
N ALA A 101 -1.85 -20.80 6.44
CA ALA A 101 -2.03 -22.26 6.48
C ALA A 101 -0.72 -23.01 6.16
N GLY A 102 -0.31 -23.90 7.06
CA GLY A 102 0.91 -24.72 6.92
C GLY A 102 2.22 -24.01 7.17
N THR A 103 2.21 -22.75 7.68
CA THR A 103 3.44 -22.05 8.11
C THR A 103 3.89 -22.48 9.51
N GLY A 104 2.96 -22.92 10.35
CA GLY A 104 3.21 -23.21 11.77
C GLY A 104 3.28 -21.94 12.66
N LEU A 105 3.15 -20.77 12.08
CA LEU A 105 3.18 -19.49 12.83
C LEU A 105 1.94 -19.34 13.73
N ARG A 106 2.14 -18.68 14.87
CA ARG A 106 1.14 -18.40 15.89
C ARG A 106 1.00 -16.89 16.11
N TYR A 107 -0.05 -16.50 16.81
CA TYR A 107 -0.24 -15.12 17.26
C TYR A 107 1.04 -14.58 17.93
N GLY A 108 1.52 -13.42 17.48
CA GLY A 108 2.72 -12.75 17.98
C GLY A 108 4.03 -13.17 17.30
N ASP A 109 4.04 -14.26 16.52
CA ASP A 109 5.23 -14.65 15.76
C ASP A 109 5.59 -13.63 14.67
N GLN A 110 6.87 -13.63 14.28
CA GLN A 110 7.41 -12.76 13.25
C GLN A 110 7.57 -13.52 11.93
N LEU A 111 6.86 -13.09 10.90
CA LEU A 111 6.95 -13.65 9.55
C LEU A 111 7.97 -12.88 8.73
N GLY A 112 8.99 -13.58 8.23
CA GLY A 112 9.98 -13.07 7.28
C GLY A 112 10.99 -12.08 7.85
N ALA A 113 11.05 -11.88 9.18
CA ALA A 113 11.95 -10.90 9.82
C ALA A 113 13.43 -11.20 9.59
N SER A 114 13.80 -12.47 9.51
CA SER A 114 15.21 -12.90 9.29
C SER A 114 15.78 -12.47 7.95
N LEU A 115 14.93 -12.27 6.94
CA LEU A 115 15.29 -11.87 5.58
C LEU A 115 14.76 -10.48 5.21
N GLY A 116 14.19 -9.74 6.18
CA GLY A 116 13.73 -8.38 5.93
C GLY A 116 12.53 -8.30 4.98
N ALA A 117 11.51 -9.15 5.18
CA ALA A 117 10.31 -9.19 4.33
C ALA A 117 9.51 -7.87 4.31
N VAL A 118 9.77 -6.97 5.25
CA VAL A 118 9.14 -5.63 5.33
C VAL A 118 10.20 -4.56 5.17
N GLY A 119 10.05 -3.76 4.11
CA GLY A 119 10.95 -2.66 3.86
C GLY A 119 10.66 -1.96 2.54
N TYR A 120 11.48 -0.98 2.23
CA TYR A 120 11.49 -0.06 1.10
C TYR A 120 10.18 0.71 0.96
N GLU A 121 9.15 0.14 0.38
CA GLU A 121 7.82 0.73 0.24
C GLU A 121 6.76 -0.25 0.70
N THR A 122 5.72 0.26 1.36
CA THR A 122 4.67 -0.61 1.91
C THR A 122 3.29 -0.08 1.63
N VAL A 123 2.33 -0.99 1.67
CA VAL A 123 0.90 -0.68 1.74
C VAL A 123 0.46 -0.83 3.19
N GLY A 124 -0.16 0.20 3.73
CA GLY A 124 -0.65 0.24 5.09
C GLY A 124 -2.14 0.55 5.19
N VAL A 125 -2.64 0.59 6.41
CA VAL A 125 -4.00 0.98 6.76
C VAL A 125 -3.99 2.00 7.88
N ARG A 126 -5.07 2.77 8.03
CA ARG A 126 -5.33 3.45 9.29
C ARG A 126 -5.71 2.40 10.32
N LEU A 127 -4.74 2.01 11.14
CA LEU A 127 -4.84 0.87 12.02
C LEU A 127 -5.63 1.21 13.29
N GLY A 128 -6.52 0.31 13.68
CA GLY A 128 -7.17 0.26 14.99
C GLY A 128 -7.18 -1.17 15.52
N LEU A 129 -7.76 -1.36 16.69
CA LEU A 129 -8.02 -2.68 17.28
C LEU A 129 -9.52 -2.85 17.48
N ASP A 130 -10.03 -4.05 17.26
CA ASP A 130 -11.39 -4.43 17.61
C ASP A 130 -11.53 -4.80 19.11
N GLU A 131 -12.72 -5.20 19.52
CA GLU A 131 -13.01 -5.60 20.91
C GLU A 131 -12.23 -6.83 21.39
N TYR A 132 -11.65 -7.62 20.46
CA TYR A 132 -10.82 -8.79 20.74
C TYR A 132 -9.33 -8.47 20.71
N GLY A 133 -8.95 -7.20 20.48
CA GLY A 133 -7.56 -6.78 20.35
C GLY A 133 -6.91 -7.13 18.99
N LEU A 134 -7.71 -7.48 17.99
CA LEU A 134 -7.23 -7.79 16.66
C LEU A 134 -7.18 -6.55 15.76
N PRO A 135 -6.18 -6.44 14.86
CA PRO A 135 -6.03 -5.28 14.00
C PRO A 135 -7.16 -5.17 12.98
N VAL A 136 -7.66 -3.95 12.81
CA VAL A 136 -8.70 -3.61 11.83
C VAL A 136 -8.33 -2.34 11.06
N ALA A 137 -8.82 -2.23 9.85
CA ALA A 137 -8.72 -1.04 9.03
C ALA A 137 -9.80 -0.03 9.41
N MET A 138 -9.41 1.18 9.82
CA MET A 138 -10.27 2.23 10.36
C MET A 138 -10.67 3.30 9.35
N GLN A 139 -10.20 3.24 8.11
CA GLN A 139 -10.66 4.17 7.08
C GLN A 139 -12.11 3.86 6.70
N ALA A 140 -12.95 4.90 6.69
CA ALA A 140 -14.41 4.78 6.57
C ALA A 140 -14.89 4.13 5.25
N ASP A 141 -14.07 4.20 4.21
CA ASP A 141 -14.34 3.70 2.87
C ASP A 141 -13.40 2.54 2.48
N ALA A 142 -12.86 1.81 3.47
CA ALA A 142 -12.09 0.59 3.22
C ALA A 142 -12.93 -0.45 2.46
N ALA A 143 -12.25 -1.26 1.65
CA ALA A 143 -12.90 -2.36 0.95
C ALA A 143 -13.70 -3.24 1.93
N PRO A 144 -14.91 -3.69 1.57
CA PRO A 144 -15.68 -4.61 2.39
C PRO A 144 -14.90 -5.88 2.77
N GLN A 145 -15.22 -6.44 3.93
CA GLN A 145 -14.62 -7.67 4.44
C GLN A 145 -13.08 -7.60 4.47
N THR A 146 -12.53 -6.44 4.85
CA THR A 146 -11.09 -6.30 5.06
C THR A 146 -10.68 -6.96 6.37
N GLU A 147 -9.82 -7.98 6.28
CA GLU A 147 -9.23 -8.67 7.42
C GLU A 147 -7.72 -8.45 7.42
N VAL A 148 -7.21 -7.74 8.43
CA VAL A 148 -5.77 -7.56 8.64
C VAL A 148 -5.23 -8.79 9.36
N VAL A 149 -4.42 -9.59 8.69
CA VAL A 149 -3.87 -10.86 9.18
C VAL A 149 -2.59 -10.68 9.96
N ALA A 150 -1.72 -9.81 9.44
CA ALA A 150 -0.45 -9.47 10.08
C ALA A 150 -0.09 -8.02 9.71
N PHE A 151 0.69 -7.37 10.56
CA PHE A 151 1.23 -6.06 10.24
C PHE A 151 2.60 -5.82 10.88
N ALA A 152 3.31 -4.83 10.34
CA ALA A 152 4.54 -4.29 10.91
C ALA A 152 4.43 -2.76 11.02
N PRO A 153 4.82 -2.15 12.14
CA PRO A 153 4.95 -0.70 12.21
C PRO A 153 6.07 -0.24 11.29
N ALA A 154 5.91 0.93 10.71
CA ALA A 154 6.88 1.54 9.81
C ALA A 154 6.89 3.06 9.96
N SER A 155 7.97 3.71 9.58
CA SER A 155 8.09 5.16 9.66
C SER A 155 8.81 5.72 8.45
N ASN A 156 8.19 6.68 7.77
CA ASN A 156 8.84 7.45 6.72
C ASN A 156 9.96 8.33 7.27
N LEU A 157 10.97 8.58 6.46
CA LEU A 157 12.05 9.51 6.78
C LEU A 157 11.54 10.95 6.62
N ALA A 158 11.88 11.81 7.58
CA ALA A 158 11.66 13.25 7.46
C ALA A 158 12.84 13.93 6.73
N GLU A 159 12.63 15.20 6.35
CA GLU A 159 13.71 16.05 5.85
C GLU A 159 14.88 16.04 6.85
N GLY A 160 16.12 15.94 6.34
CA GLY A 160 17.32 15.85 7.16
C GLY A 160 17.64 14.45 7.71
N GLU A 161 16.74 13.49 7.61
CA GLU A 161 17.00 12.07 7.97
C GLU A 161 17.52 11.27 6.76
N TYR A 162 17.49 11.84 5.56
CA TYR A 162 18.01 11.17 4.37
C TYR A 162 19.54 11.08 4.43
N PRO A 163 20.13 9.95 3.99
CA PRO A 163 21.57 9.84 3.82
C PRO A 163 22.13 10.96 2.95
N ALA A 164 23.33 11.42 3.27
CA ALA A 164 23.99 12.50 2.54
C ALA A 164 24.10 12.27 1.03
N SER A 165 24.18 10.98 0.60
CA SER A 165 24.22 10.60 -0.80
C SER A 165 22.97 10.97 -1.61
N VAL A 166 21.83 11.20 -0.95
CA VAL A 166 20.55 11.53 -1.61
C VAL A 166 20.01 12.91 -1.18
N ALA A 167 20.47 13.44 -0.06
CA ALA A 167 19.98 14.72 0.47
C ALA A 167 20.13 15.88 -0.52
N ALA A 168 21.19 15.88 -1.34
CA ALA A 168 21.45 16.92 -2.34
C ALA A 168 20.48 16.88 -3.54
N SER A 169 19.80 15.75 -3.77
CA SER A 169 18.83 15.57 -4.86
C SER A 169 17.37 15.53 -4.37
N ALA A 170 17.15 15.67 -3.07
CA ALA A 170 15.84 15.68 -2.46
C ALA A 170 15.20 17.07 -2.58
N ASP A 171 14.65 17.39 -3.75
CA ASP A 171 13.96 18.67 -4.00
C ASP A 171 12.66 18.75 -3.20
N GLN A 172 12.05 17.61 -2.92
CA GLN A 172 10.80 17.50 -2.19
C GLN A 172 10.77 16.16 -1.46
N CYS A 173 10.56 16.21 -0.16
CA CYS A 173 10.33 15.04 0.65
C CYS A 173 8.97 14.42 0.30
N ASP A 174 8.93 13.10 0.09
CA ASP A 174 7.67 12.39 -0.18
C ASP A 174 6.66 12.57 0.95
N LEU A 175 7.14 12.67 2.19
CA LEU A 175 6.33 12.93 3.37
C LEU A 175 5.56 14.26 3.25
N GLU A 176 6.25 15.32 2.82
CA GLU A 176 5.66 16.66 2.62
C GLU A 176 4.66 16.65 1.48
N PHE A 177 4.99 15.99 0.38
CA PHE A 177 4.09 15.85 -0.76
C PHE A 177 2.78 15.16 -0.35
N VAL A 178 2.85 14.04 0.35
CA VAL A 178 1.65 13.31 0.80
C VAL A 178 0.85 14.13 1.81
N ALA A 179 1.52 14.82 2.75
CA ALA A 179 0.86 15.71 3.70
C ALA A 179 0.11 16.86 3.00
N GLU A 180 0.78 17.55 2.08
CA GLU A 180 0.18 18.62 1.28
C GLU A 180 -1.06 18.13 0.51
N ARG A 181 -0.97 16.95 -0.12
CA ARG A 181 -2.08 16.43 -0.92
C ARG A 181 -3.28 15.97 -0.07
N LEU A 182 -3.05 15.32 1.06
CA LEU A 182 -4.12 14.77 1.90
C LEU A 182 -4.74 15.79 2.88
N TYR A 183 -3.93 16.74 3.36
CA TYR A 183 -4.35 17.67 4.42
C TYR A 183 -4.30 19.14 3.99
N GLY A 184 -3.76 19.44 2.81
CA GLY A 184 -3.72 20.78 2.22
C GLY A 184 -2.53 21.66 2.67
N ASP A 185 -1.67 21.13 3.56
CA ASP A 185 -0.49 21.86 4.05
C ASP A 185 0.64 20.91 4.49
N THR A 186 1.80 21.49 4.80
CA THR A 186 2.98 20.80 5.34
C THR A 186 3.28 21.20 6.78
N SER A 187 2.25 21.55 7.55
CA SER A 187 2.39 21.86 8.97
C SER A 187 2.93 20.67 9.75
N ALA A 188 3.51 20.91 10.93
CA ALA A 188 4.03 19.85 11.79
C ALA A 188 2.96 18.81 12.15
N ASP A 189 1.68 19.21 12.26
CA ASP A 189 0.57 18.29 12.50
C ASP A 189 0.28 17.42 11.28
N SER A 190 0.21 18.01 10.08
CA SER A 190 0.00 17.29 8.83
C SER A 190 1.13 16.29 8.54
N LEU A 191 2.39 16.71 8.73
CA LEU A 191 3.55 15.82 8.59
C LEU A 191 3.50 14.65 9.60
N LYS A 192 3.12 14.93 10.85
CA LYS A 192 2.99 13.90 11.88
C LYS A 192 1.94 12.83 11.54
N ARG A 193 0.85 13.22 10.87
CA ARG A 193 -0.24 12.30 10.46
C ARG A 193 0.19 11.29 9.41
N VAL A 194 1.18 11.61 8.56
CA VAL A 194 1.65 10.75 7.46
C VAL A 194 3.02 10.13 7.72
N ARG A 195 3.70 10.53 8.79
CA ARG A 195 5.05 10.06 9.10
C ARG A 195 5.11 8.59 9.50
N HIS A 196 4.20 8.19 10.37
CA HIS A 196 4.14 6.82 10.90
C HIS A 196 3.05 6.05 10.19
N GLY A 197 3.42 4.94 9.61
CA GLY A 197 2.54 4.03 8.90
C GLY A 197 2.79 2.58 9.32
N ASN A 198 2.41 1.69 8.45
CA ASN A 198 2.60 0.26 8.65
C ASN A 198 2.73 -0.46 7.30
N ALA A 199 3.17 -1.70 7.35
CA ALA A 199 3.00 -2.67 6.29
C ALA A 199 1.92 -3.65 6.74
N VAL A 200 0.96 -3.99 5.87
CA VAL A 200 -0.09 -4.95 6.21
C VAL A 200 -0.08 -6.15 5.29
N MET A 201 -0.40 -7.29 5.88
CA MET A 201 -0.87 -8.47 5.17
C MET A 201 -2.37 -8.58 5.44
N LEU A 202 -3.18 -8.49 4.39
CA LEU A 202 -4.63 -8.48 4.52
C LEU A 202 -5.32 -9.17 3.35
N THR A 203 -6.60 -9.48 3.56
CA THR A 203 -7.52 -9.84 2.49
C THR A 203 -8.76 -8.96 2.52
N CYS A 204 -9.41 -8.76 1.38
CA CYS A 204 -10.68 -8.05 1.28
C CYS A 204 -11.50 -8.52 0.08
N ARG A 205 -12.76 -8.06 0.01
CA ARG A 205 -13.67 -8.29 -1.13
C ARG A 205 -14.30 -6.98 -1.58
N PRO A 206 -13.67 -6.25 -2.49
CA PRO A 206 -14.11 -4.91 -2.89
C PRO A 206 -15.55 -4.84 -3.44
N ALA A 207 -16.01 -5.92 -4.08
CA ALA A 207 -17.39 -6.04 -4.57
C ALA A 207 -18.30 -6.85 -3.62
N GLY A 208 -17.94 -6.96 -2.34
CA GLY A 208 -18.68 -7.73 -1.34
C GLY A 208 -18.66 -9.24 -1.59
N GLU A 209 -19.65 -9.95 -1.05
CA GLU A 209 -19.71 -11.43 -1.11
C GLU A 209 -19.74 -12.02 -2.52
N SER A 210 -20.32 -11.28 -3.47
CA SER A 210 -20.38 -11.69 -4.88
C SER A 210 -19.10 -11.43 -5.66
N GLY A 211 -18.15 -10.69 -5.08
CA GLY A 211 -16.89 -10.32 -5.71
C GLY A 211 -15.77 -11.34 -5.53
N GLY A 212 -14.68 -11.12 -6.26
CA GLY A 212 -13.44 -11.85 -6.06
C GLY A 212 -12.72 -11.42 -4.78
N THR A 213 -11.81 -12.27 -4.34
CA THR A 213 -10.92 -12.00 -3.21
C THR A 213 -9.69 -11.21 -3.68
N VAL A 214 -9.35 -10.19 -2.93
CA VAL A 214 -8.07 -9.48 -3.03
C VAL A 214 -7.20 -9.89 -1.85
N ALA A 215 -5.96 -10.30 -2.13
CA ALA A 215 -4.93 -10.53 -1.13
C ALA A 215 -3.82 -9.51 -1.32
N THR A 216 -3.53 -8.74 -0.29
CA THR A 216 -2.47 -7.71 -0.28
C THR A 216 -1.39 -8.10 0.71
N ILE A 217 -0.19 -8.35 0.20
CA ILE A 217 1.05 -8.50 0.97
C ILE A 217 1.84 -7.21 0.75
N GLY A 218 1.61 -6.26 1.63
CA GLY A 218 1.96 -4.87 1.43
C GLY A 218 3.43 -4.52 1.69
N SER A 219 4.37 -5.21 1.07
CA SER A 219 5.80 -4.86 1.14
C SER A 219 6.53 -5.15 -0.16
N THR A 220 7.31 -4.20 -0.65
CA THR A 220 8.17 -4.37 -1.82
C THR A 220 9.27 -5.40 -1.56
N ASP A 221 9.79 -5.46 -0.33
CA ASP A 221 10.87 -6.36 0.05
C ASP A 221 10.40 -7.82 0.24
N TRP A 222 9.10 -8.10 0.13
CA TRP A 222 8.57 -9.46 0.19
C TRP A 222 9.28 -10.45 -0.72
N VAL A 223 9.62 -10.01 -1.95
CA VAL A 223 10.28 -10.85 -2.95
C VAL A 223 11.67 -11.32 -2.52
N TYR A 224 12.39 -10.49 -1.75
CA TYR A 224 13.73 -10.84 -1.26
C TYR A 224 13.71 -11.84 -0.11
N ALA A 225 12.56 -12.03 0.52
CA ALA A 225 12.38 -12.95 1.64
C ALA A 225 11.81 -14.33 1.22
N LEU A 226 11.70 -14.62 -0.09
CA LEU A 226 11.13 -15.89 -0.59
C LEU A 226 11.93 -17.14 -0.19
N ASP A 227 13.19 -17.00 0.22
CA ASP A 227 13.99 -18.10 0.76
C ASP A 227 13.57 -18.47 2.21
N ASP A 228 12.79 -17.64 2.89
CA ASP A 228 12.16 -18.01 4.17
C ASP A 228 11.00 -18.98 3.88
N PRO A 229 10.99 -20.19 4.51
CA PRO A 229 9.98 -21.21 4.25
C PRO A 229 8.54 -20.75 4.53
N ALA A 230 8.33 -19.89 5.54
CA ALA A 230 7.00 -19.37 5.86
C ALA A 230 6.54 -18.34 4.83
N VAL A 231 7.43 -17.44 4.37
CA VAL A 231 7.18 -16.47 3.29
C VAL A 231 6.83 -17.19 1.98
N SER A 232 7.62 -18.20 1.62
CA SER A 232 7.36 -19.06 0.45
C SER A 232 6.00 -19.78 0.57
N ARG A 233 5.66 -20.29 1.76
CA ARG A 233 4.37 -20.96 2.01
C ARG A 233 3.19 -19.98 1.86
N VAL A 234 3.27 -18.79 2.43
CA VAL A 234 2.25 -17.74 2.26
C VAL A 234 2.06 -17.40 0.79
N THR A 235 3.14 -17.20 0.05
CA THR A 235 3.08 -16.93 -1.40
C THR A 235 2.35 -18.05 -2.16
N THR A 236 2.69 -19.30 -1.86
CA THR A 236 2.02 -20.48 -2.44
C THR A 236 0.52 -20.50 -2.08
N ASN A 237 0.17 -20.23 -0.81
CA ASN A 237 -1.21 -20.19 -0.36
C ASN A 237 -2.04 -19.15 -1.13
N VAL A 238 -1.46 -17.94 -1.36
CA VAL A 238 -2.10 -16.88 -2.16
C VAL A 238 -2.38 -17.37 -3.58
N ILE A 239 -1.35 -17.89 -4.26
CA ILE A 239 -1.46 -18.34 -5.64
C ILE A 239 -2.48 -19.48 -5.75
N ASP A 240 -2.37 -20.50 -4.91
CA ASP A 240 -3.24 -21.67 -4.93
C ASP A 240 -4.69 -21.31 -4.64
N ARG A 241 -4.93 -20.49 -3.63
CA ARG A 241 -6.29 -20.11 -3.22
C ARG A 241 -6.98 -19.29 -4.31
N LEU A 242 -6.31 -18.26 -4.83
CA LEU A 242 -6.91 -17.36 -5.81
C LEU A 242 -7.12 -18.01 -7.19
N ASN A 243 -6.35 -19.04 -7.52
CA ASN A 243 -6.55 -19.82 -8.75
C ASN A 243 -7.71 -20.81 -8.66
N ARG A 244 -8.07 -21.28 -7.46
CA ARG A 244 -9.12 -22.30 -7.27
C ARG A 244 -10.52 -21.70 -7.11
N GLU A 245 -10.62 -20.42 -6.74
CA GLU A 245 -11.92 -19.77 -6.66
C GLU A 245 -12.49 -19.61 -8.08
N PRO A 246 -13.67 -20.18 -8.37
CA PRO A 246 -14.24 -20.09 -9.70
C PRO A 246 -14.50 -18.63 -10.10
N LEU A 247 -14.17 -18.30 -11.34
CA LEU A 247 -14.62 -17.07 -11.98
C LEU A 247 -16.16 -17.16 -12.03
N ARG A 248 -16.85 -16.44 -11.15
CA ARG A 248 -18.31 -16.34 -11.16
C ARG A 248 -18.74 -15.17 -12.03
#